data_0aced2f99726d0e3563fe01cc9eee78b
#
_entry.id   0aced2f99726d0e3563fe01cc9eee78b
#
_cell.length_a   1.000
_cell.length_b   1.000
_cell.length_c   1.000
_cell.angle_alpha   90.00
_cell.angle_beta   90.00
_cell.angle_gamma   90.00
#
_symmetry.space_group_name_H-M   'P 1'
#
loop_
_entity.id
_entity.type
_entity.pdbx_description
1 polymer ?
#
loop_
_entity_poly.entity_id
_entity_poly.type
_entity_poly.pdbx_seq_one_letter_code
_entity_poly.pdbx_strand_id
1 'polypeptide(L)'
;MKYSSIFSMLSFFILFACNETAVYGSDENIIFMRYVEKLHLDKYSVKNTVKTETMAIQLAEIYVRYRYGERIAEEEKPYLITELPDSWVVEGAKLPYEVAGGVFIIEINKKNGCVL
;
A
#
# COMPACT_ATOMS: atom_id res chain seq x y z
N MET A 1 -29.46 40.07 27.28
CA MET A 1 -29.70 38.72 27.85
C MET A 1 -30.28 37.72 26.84
N LYS A 2 -31.01 38.13 25.83
CA LYS A 2 -31.51 37.21 24.78
C LYS A 2 -30.44 36.65 23.84
N TYR A 3 -29.31 37.31 23.72
CA TYR A 3 -28.22 36.87 22.79
C TYR A 3 -27.29 35.82 23.37
N SER A 4 -27.14 35.68 24.67
CA SER A 4 -26.28 34.69 25.29
C SER A 4 -26.86 33.26 25.24
N SER A 5 -28.21 33.12 25.25
CA SER A 5 -28.84 31.80 25.16
C SER A 5 -28.84 31.24 23.74
N ILE A 6 -28.92 32.12 22.73
CA ILE A 6 -28.82 31.73 21.31
C ILE A 6 -27.40 31.30 20.95
N PHE A 7 -26.37 31.96 21.49
CA PHE A 7 -24.97 31.59 21.29
C PHE A 7 -24.64 30.24 21.94
N SER A 8 -25.17 29.96 23.14
CA SER A 8 -25.04 28.69 23.83
C SER A 8 -25.71 27.54 23.06
N MET A 9 -26.86 27.80 22.47
CA MET A 9 -27.59 26.83 21.64
C MET A 9 -26.88 26.52 20.34
N LEU A 10 -26.27 27.52 19.67
CA LEU A 10 -25.49 27.32 18.47
C LEU A 10 -24.21 26.50 18.73
N SER A 11 -23.52 26.74 19.85
CA SER A 11 -22.37 26.00 20.30
C SER A 11 -22.70 24.52 20.57
N PHE A 12 -23.85 24.26 21.18
CA PHE A 12 -24.32 22.91 21.44
C PHE A 12 -24.70 22.16 20.16
N PHE A 13 -25.29 22.86 19.17
CA PHE A 13 -25.64 22.29 17.88
C PHE A 13 -24.40 21.91 17.06
N ILE A 14 -23.34 22.71 17.10
CA ILE A 14 -22.07 22.43 16.43
C ILE A 14 -21.38 21.21 17.06
N LEU A 15 -21.37 21.08 18.37
CA LEU A 15 -20.83 19.91 19.09
C LEU A 15 -21.63 18.64 18.80
N PHE A 16 -22.95 18.73 18.68
CA PHE A 16 -23.81 17.61 18.33
C PHE A 16 -23.62 17.17 16.87
N ALA A 17 -23.49 18.11 15.93
CA ALA A 17 -23.18 17.82 14.52
C ALA A 17 -21.81 17.17 14.35
N CYS A 18 -20.80 17.57 15.10
CA CYS A 18 -19.49 16.90 15.11
C CYS A 18 -19.55 15.48 15.68
N ASN A 19 -20.37 15.23 16.67
CA ASN A 19 -20.58 13.89 17.20
C ASN A 19 -21.38 12.99 16.26
N GLU A 20 -22.40 13.53 15.59
CA GLU A 20 -23.15 12.77 14.58
C GLU A 20 -22.30 12.42 13.36
N THR A 21 -21.44 13.32 12.88
CA THR A 21 -20.53 13.02 11.77
C THR A 21 -19.49 11.96 12.13
N ALA A 22 -19.05 11.87 13.37
CA ALA A 22 -18.14 10.80 13.82
C ALA A 22 -18.84 9.43 13.90
N VAL A 23 -20.13 9.38 14.26
CA VAL A 23 -20.93 8.14 14.28
C VAL A 23 -21.38 7.73 12.88
N TYR A 24 -21.77 8.67 12.03
CA TYR A 24 -22.10 8.41 10.62
C TYR A 24 -20.90 7.89 9.81
N GLY A 25 -19.71 8.37 10.10
CA GLY A 25 -18.50 7.90 9.43
C GLY A 25 -18.20 6.41 9.65
N SER A 26 -18.62 5.82 10.77
CA SER A 26 -18.43 4.38 11.03
C SER A 26 -19.39 3.50 10.24
N ASP A 27 -20.65 3.89 10.15
CA ASP A 27 -21.68 3.11 9.46
C ASP A 27 -21.58 3.22 7.92
N GLU A 28 -21.29 4.40 7.40
CA GLU A 28 -21.04 4.61 5.99
C GLU A 28 -19.78 3.88 5.51
N ASN A 29 -18.74 3.87 6.32
CA ASN A 29 -17.52 3.10 6.00
C ASN A 29 -17.77 1.59 5.98
N ILE A 30 -18.59 1.07 6.87
CA ILE A 30 -18.98 -0.34 6.89
C ILE A 30 -19.81 -0.69 5.66
N ILE A 31 -20.78 0.16 5.28
CA ILE A 31 -21.60 -0.03 4.09
C ILE A 31 -20.76 0.07 2.82
N PHE A 32 -19.86 1.06 2.75
CA PHE A 32 -18.94 1.23 1.64
C PHE A 32 -17.98 0.05 1.50
N MET A 33 -17.40 -0.43 2.59
CA MET A 33 -16.52 -1.61 2.58
C MET A 33 -17.25 -2.88 2.11
N ARG A 34 -18.48 -3.12 2.57
CA ARG A 34 -19.32 -4.23 2.09
C ARG A 34 -19.67 -4.10 0.60
N TYR A 35 -19.92 -2.89 0.14
CA TYR A 35 -20.19 -2.62 -1.27
C TYR A 35 -18.97 -2.87 -2.15
N VAL A 36 -17.80 -2.39 -1.72
CA VAL A 36 -16.51 -2.62 -2.39
C VAL A 36 -16.16 -4.10 -2.41
N GLU A 37 -16.36 -4.80 -1.29
CA GLU A 37 -16.13 -6.23 -1.17
C GLU A 37 -17.02 -7.01 -2.15
N LYS A 38 -18.31 -6.69 -2.22
CA LYS A 38 -19.26 -7.31 -3.16
C LYS A 38 -18.93 -7.00 -4.63
N LEU A 39 -18.44 -5.80 -4.93
CA LEU A 39 -18.02 -5.43 -6.29
C LEU A 39 -16.72 -6.13 -6.71
N HIS A 40 -15.83 -6.41 -5.78
CA HIS A 40 -14.51 -6.97 -6.07
C HIS A 40 -14.50 -8.49 -6.16
N LEU A 41 -15.35 -9.17 -5.40
CA LEU A 41 -15.39 -10.63 -5.37
C LEU A 41 -15.83 -11.25 -6.70
N ASP A 42 -16.67 -10.58 -7.47
CA ASP A 42 -17.21 -11.13 -8.72
C ASP A 42 -16.45 -10.73 -9.99
N LYS A 43 -15.66 -9.65 -9.95
CA LYS A 43 -15.13 -9.02 -11.17
C LYS A 43 -13.61 -9.08 -11.36
N TYR A 44 -12.83 -9.27 -10.30
CA TYR A 44 -11.37 -9.18 -10.34
C TYR A 44 -10.63 -10.33 -9.64
N SER A 45 -11.08 -11.56 -9.85
CA SER A 45 -10.26 -12.72 -9.52
C SER A 45 -9.07 -12.77 -10.47
N VAL A 46 -8.06 -11.96 -10.22
CA VAL A 46 -6.81 -11.99 -10.95
C VAL A 46 -6.04 -13.20 -10.44
N LYS A 47 -5.96 -14.24 -11.24
CA LYS A 47 -5.25 -15.48 -10.90
C LYS A 47 -3.75 -15.24 -10.64
N ASN A 48 -3.17 -14.28 -11.34
CA ASN A 48 -1.80 -13.83 -11.13
C ASN A 48 -1.79 -12.30 -11.12
N THR A 49 -1.47 -11.72 -9.98
CA THR A 49 -1.40 -10.27 -9.80
C THR A 49 -0.17 -9.68 -10.45
N VAL A 50 0.98 -10.36 -10.33
CA VAL A 50 2.26 -9.90 -10.88
C VAL A 50 2.56 -10.65 -12.18
N LYS A 51 2.04 -10.11 -13.29
CA LYS A 51 2.09 -10.77 -14.60
C LYS A 51 3.36 -10.47 -15.39
N THR A 52 3.99 -9.34 -15.12
CA THR A 52 5.10 -8.84 -15.94
C THR A 52 6.34 -8.56 -15.12
N GLU A 53 7.48 -8.68 -15.77
CA GLU A 53 8.78 -8.30 -15.24
C GLU A 53 8.78 -6.87 -14.67
N THR A 54 8.21 -5.93 -15.42
CA THR A 54 8.11 -4.53 -14.99
C THR A 54 7.34 -4.38 -13.69
N MET A 55 6.23 -5.08 -13.52
CA MET A 55 5.47 -5.07 -12.26
C MET A 55 6.28 -5.63 -11.10
N ALA A 56 7.02 -6.71 -11.33
CA ALA A 56 7.88 -7.31 -10.31
C ALA A 56 9.00 -6.35 -9.87
N ILE A 57 9.65 -5.67 -10.83
CA ILE A 57 10.69 -4.67 -10.55
C ILE A 57 10.11 -3.49 -9.74
N GLN A 58 8.95 -2.98 -10.11
CA GLN A 58 8.30 -1.88 -9.39
C GLN A 58 7.91 -2.26 -7.96
N LEU A 59 7.39 -3.46 -7.76
CA LEU A 59 7.09 -3.98 -6.42
C LEU A 59 8.37 -4.17 -5.59
N ALA A 60 9.40 -4.75 -6.18
CA ALA A 60 10.69 -4.90 -5.51
C ALA A 60 11.26 -3.55 -5.07
N GLU A 61 11.20 -2.54 -5.92
CA GLU A 61 11.65 -1.19 -5.58
C GLU A 61 10.91 -0.61 -4.36
N ILE A 62 9.59 -0.78 -4.29
CA ILE A 62 8.79 -0.37 -3.14
C ILE A 62 9.23 -1.09 -1.86
N TYR A 63 9.41 -2.40 -1.92
CA TYR A 63 9.82 -3.20 -0.76
C TYR A 63 11.24 -2.88 -0.30
N VAL A 64 12.16 -2.67 -1.24
CA VAL A 64 13.56 -2.29 -0.95
C VAL A 64 13.61 -0.91 -0.29
N ARG A 65 12.89 0.08 -0.82
CA ARG A 65 12.80 1.41 -0.21
C ARG A 65 12.28 1.35 1.23
N TYR A 66 11.24 0.58 1.43
CA TYR A 66 10.66 0.43 2.76
C TYR A 66 11.62 -0.26 3.74
N ARG A 67 12.31 -1.30 3.30
CA ARG A 67 13.16 -2.14 4.15
C ARG A 67 14.55 -1.59 4.37
N TYR A 68 15.17 -1.07 3.32
CA TYR A 68 16.60 -0.69 3.29
C TYR A 68 16.82 0.81 3.06
N GLY A 69 15.79 1.55 2.73
CA GLY A 69 15.81 2.99 2.50
C GLY A 69 16.09 3.38 1.04
N GLU A 70 15.88 4.67 0.77
CA GLU A 70 15.98 5.28 -0.55
C GLU A 70 17.36 5.10 -1.20
N ARG A 71 18.41 5.29 -0.41
CA ARG A 71 19.79 5.21 -0.89
C ARG A 71 20.11 3.84 -1.51
N ILE A 72 19.78 2.75 -0.81
CA ILE A 72 20.01 1.39 -1.31
C ILE A 72 19.17 1.12 -2.56
N ALA A 73 17.90 1.54 -2.54
CA ALA A 73 17.02 1.36 -3.69
C ALA A 73 17.53 2.02 -4.97
N GLU A 74 18.21 3.17 -4.85
CA GLU A 74 18.78 3.88 -6.01
C GLU A 74 20.17 3.39 -6.40
N GLU A 75 21.05 3.13 -5.42
CA GLU A 75 22.43 2.74 -5.67
C GLU A 75 22.55 1.34 -6.33
N GLU A 76 21.62 0.44 -6.05
CA GLU A 76 21.64 -0.93 -6.56
C GLU A 76 20.87 -1.11 -7.89
N LYS A 77 20.46 -0.02 -8.54
CA LYS A 77 19.90 -0.06 -9.89
C LYS A 77 21.01 -0.22 -10.95
N PRO A 78 20.68 -0.81 -12.12
CA PRO A 78 19.42 -1.45 -12.50
C PRO A 78 19.27 -2.82 -11.85
N TYR A 79 18.05 -3.15 -11.43
CA TYR A 79 17.76 -4.44 -10.82
C TYR A 79 17.81 -5.57 -11.86
N LEU A 80 18.37 -6.69 -11.42
CA LEU A 80 18.35 -7.93 -12.18
C LEU A 80 17.09 -8.71 -11.82
N ILE A 81 16.46 -9.33 -12.81
CA ILE A 81 15.25 -10.11 -12.60
C ILE A 81 15.37 -11.49 -13.23
N THR A 82 14.90 -12.48 -12.48
CA THR A 82 14.80 -13.87 -12.93
C THR A 82 13.38 -14.37 -12.77
N GLU A 83 12.80 -14.90 -13.83
CA GLU A 83 11.47 -15.51 -13.78
C GLU A 83 11.58 -16.96 -13.33
N LEU A 84 10.78 -17.29 -12.30
CA LEU A 84 10.50 -18.66 -11.88
C LEU A 84 9.04 -19.02 -12.20
N PRO A 85 8.65 -20.31 -12.16
CA PRO A 85 7.28 -20.71 -12.49
C PRO A 85 6.20 -19.97 -11.69
N ASP A 86 6.39 -19.77 -10.40
CA ASP A 86 5.42 -19.19 -9.46
C ASP A 86 5.85 -17.87 -8.84
N SER A 87 7.05 -17.40 -9.15
CA SER A 87 7.64 -16.20 -8.53
C SER A 87 8.58 -15.45 -9.47
N TRP A 88 8.94 -14.26 -9.06
CA TRP A 88 9.99 -13.42 -9.62
C TRP A 88 11.09 -13.21 -8.59
N VAL A 89 12.33 -13.45 -8.95
CA VAL A 89 13.48 -13.09 -8.13
C VAL A 89 14.07 -11.79 -8.65
N VAL A 90 14.14 -10.78 -7.80
CA VAL A 90 14.70 -9.47 -8.12
C VAL A 90 15.93 -9.24 -7.25
N GLU A 91 17.03 -8.92 -7.86
CA GLU A 91 18.33 -8.68 -7.22
C GLU A 91 18.82 -7.28 -7.52
N GLY A 92 19.49 -6.67 -6.54
CA GLY A 92 20.25 -5.45 -6.79
C GLY A 92 21.45 -5.71 -7.69
N ALA A 93 21.83 -4.72 -8.49
CA ALA A 93 23.05 -4.80 -9.27
C ALA A 93 24.28 -4.73 -8.37
N LYS A 94 25.29 -5.54 -8.66
CA LYS A 94 26.58 -5.45 -7.98
C LYS A 94 27.24 -4.11 -8.29
N LEU A 95 27.62 -3.40 -7.24
CA LEU A 95 28.44 -2.20 -7.37
C LEU A 95 29.84 -2.57 -7.85
N PRO A 96 30.50 -1.70 -8.63
CA PRO A 96 31.82 -1.97 -9.21
C PRO A 96 32.97 -2.10 -8.20
N TYR A 97 32.72 -1.80 -6.93
CA TYR A 97 33.63 -1.99 -5.82
C TYR A 97 32.99 -2.93 -4.80
N GLU A 98 33.77 -3.83 -4.27
CA GLU A 98 33.32 -4.73 -3.20
C GLU A 98 32.92 -3.94 -1.96
N VAL A 99 31.62 -3.71 -1.81
CA VAL A 99 31.06 -3.20 -0.59
C VAL A 99 30.76 -4.39 0.33
N ALA A 100 31.29 -4.36 1.52
CA ALA A 100 30.97 -5.36 2.53
C ALA A 100 29.48 -5.32 2.82
N GLY A 101 28.73 -6.38 2.44
CA GLY A 101 27.30 -6.46 2.72
C GLY A 101 26.44 -7.07 1.64
N GLY A 102 26.93 -7.24 0.43
CA GLY A 102 26.16 -7.82 -0.69
C GLY A 102 24.99 -6.93 -1.16
N VAL A 103 24.31 -7.38 -2.19
CA VAL A 103 23.11 -6.74 -2.75
C VAL A 103 21.84 -7.37 -2.17
N PHE A 104 20.72 -6.65 -2.22
CA PHE A 104 19.44 -7.24 -1.84
C PHE A 104 19.00 -8.33 -2.82
N ILE A 105 18.27 -9.31 -2.33
CA ILE A 105 17.57 -10.33 -3.10
C ILE A 105 16.16 -10.42 -2.55
N ILE A 106 15.16 -10.31 -3.43
CA ILE A 106 13.75 -10.40 -3.07
C ILE A 106 13.06 -11.38 -4.02
N GLU A 107 12.33 -12.32 -3.46
CA GLU A 107 11.44 -13.20 -4.21
C GLU A 107 9.99 -12.75 -4.05
N ILE A 108 9.31 -12.52 -5.18
CA ILE A 108 7.93 -12.00 -5.23
C ILE A 108 7.01 -13.05 -5.83
N ASN A 109 5.98 -13.43 -5.09
CA ASN A 109 4.97 -14.37 -5.54
C ASN A 109 4.14 -13.77 -6.70
N LYS A 110 4.04 -14.49 -7.82
CA LYS A 110 3.25 -14.06 -8.99
C LYS A 110 1.77 -13.93 -8.70
N LYS A 111 1.25 -14.76 -7.80
CA LYS A 111 -0.17 -14.84 -7.52
C LYS A 111 -0.71 -13.65 -6.76
N ASN A 112 0.04 -13.15 -5.78
CA ASN A 112 -0.42 -12.14 -4.83
C ASN A 112 0.54 -10.96 -4.62
N GLY A 113 1.74 -10.99 -5.20
CA GLY A 113 2.74 -9.95 -5.04
C GLY A 113 3.44 -9.91 -3.68
N CYS A 114 3.23 -10.92 -2.82
CA CYS A 114 3.90 -10.99 -1.52
C CYS A 114 5.37 -11.36 -1.68
N VAL A 115 6.20 -10.87 -0.76
CA VAL A 115 7.58 -11.30 -0.60
C VAL A 115 7.58 -12.67 0.10
N LEU A 116 8.32 -13.60 -0.46
CA LEU A 116 8.47 -14.97 0.04
C LEU A 116 9.68 -15.09 0.97
#